data_5addd44ad27c7851d737625fd7fc5e02
#
_entry.id   5addd44ad27c7851d737625fd7fc5e02
#
_cell.length_a   1.000
_cell.length_b   1.000
_cell.length_c   1.000
_cell.angle_alpha   90.00
_cell.angle_beta   90.00
_cell.angle_gamma   90.00
#
_symmetry.space_group_name_H-M   'P 1'
#
loop_
_entity.id
_entity.type
_entity.pdbx_description
1 polymer ?
#
loop_
_entity_poly.entity_id
_entity_poly.type
_entity_poly.pdbx_seq_one_letter_code
_entity_poly.pdbx_strand_id
1 'polypeptide(L)'
;MYYQDINLENSSSDSQILFLIGVGYEENKRWNYKSFKANSICREEEKRIVNEMIEFIESRKKHKRDKPRLFHWAHAEKTILTMLDKRYNNEFYDWINRVVWIDMCKIFTDEPIVLKGAMKFNLKEIANTMYRHGMITSKWQSEGPENGLAAMLNAIKYYRYFLNIKRDPKEKPRTEKIMELIINYNEVDCKSVYEIVKYLRARH
;
A
#
# COMPACT_ATOMS: atom_id res chain seq x y z
N MET A 1 1.79 -0.24 -0.21
CA MET A 1 2.60 -0.51 -1.42
C MET A 1 3.01 -1.96 -1.46
N TYR A 2 3.01 -2.58 -2.64
CA TYR A 2 3.51 -3.93 -2.83
C TYR A 2 4.60 -3.93 -3.90
N TYR A 3 5.70 -4.59 -3.59
CA TYR A 3 6.84 -4.75 -4.48
C TYR A 3 7.13 -6.23 -4.70
N GLN A 4 7.86 -6.55 -5.76
CA GLN A 4 8.24 -7.91 -6.12
C GLN A 4 9.74 -8.00 -6.32
N ASP A 5 10.34 -9.07 -5.80
CA ASP A 5 11.69 -9.46 -6.13
C ASP A 5 11.69 -10.23 -7.46
N ILE A 6 12.42 -9.75 -8.46
CA ILE A 6 12.47 -10.36 -9.79
C ILE A 6 13.41 -11.57 -9.80
N ASN A 7 14.43 -11.57 -8.93
CA ASN A 7 15.43 -12.62 -8.82
C ASN A 7 15.35 -13.29 -7.44
N LEU A 8 14.68 -14.42 -7.36
CA LEU A 8 14.61 -15.26 -6.15
C LEU A 8 15.98 -15.78 -5.68
N GLU A 9 17.01 -15.71 -6.53
CA GLU A 9 18.35 -16.25 -6.26
C GLU A 9 19.39 -15.21 -5.84
N ASN A 10 19.15 -13.90 -6.10
CA ASN A 10 20.06 -12.82 -5.69
C ASN A 10 19.25 -11.67 -5.10
N SER A 11 19.18 -11.59 -3.79
CA SER A 11 18.50 -10.52 -3.03
C SER A 11 19.30 -9.21 -3.03
N SER A 12 19.61 -8.65 -4.20
CA SER A 12 20.05 -7.26 -4.29
C SER A 12 18.84 -6.34 -4.28
N SER A 13 18.93 -5.19 -3.63
CA SER A 13 17.87 -4.15 -3.61
C SER A 13 17.43 -3.72 -5.01
N ASP A 14 18.19 -4.06 -6.03
CA ASP A 14 17.99 -3.73 -7.43
C ASP A 14 17.01 -4.68 -8.16
N SER A 15 16.68 -5.82 -7.54
CA SER A 15 15.78 -6.83 -8.11
C SER A 15 14.30 -6.62 -7.76
N GLN A 16 14.01 -5.74 -6.82
CA GLN A 16 12.64 -5.49 -6.35
C GLN A 16 11.94 -4.45 -7.24
N ILE A 17 10.77 -4.80 -7.76
CA ILE A 17 9.92 -3.89 -8.56
C ILE A 17 8.61 -3.62 -7.82
N LEU A 18 8.29 -2.35 -7.63
CA LEU A 18 7.01 -1.90 -7.12
C LEU A 18 5.94 -2.08 -8.20
N PHE A 19 4.91 -2.86 -7.93
CA PHE A 19 3.86 -3.15 -8.91
C PHE A 19 2.47 -2.62 -8.55
N LEU A 20 2.26 -2.22 -7.30
CA LEU A 20 0.97 -1.71 -6.82
C LEU A 20 1.18 -0.67 -5.73
N ILE A 21 0.52 0.48 -5.90
CA ILE A 21 0.41 1.52 -4.89
C ILE A 21 -1.08 1.77 -4.66
N GLY A 22 -1.51 1.75 -3.40
CA GLY A 22 -2.84 2.17 -3.01
C GLY A 22 -2.81 3.48 -2.25
N VAL A 23 -3.74 4.37 -2.56
CA VAL A 23 -3.95 5.64 -1.88
C VAL A 23 -5.40 5.74 -1.45
N GLY A 24 -5.62 5.76 -0.12
CA GLY A 24 -6.90 6.04 0.46
C GLY A 24 -7.02 7.53 0.81
N TYR A 25 -8.18 8.13 0.60
CA TYR A 25 -8.41 9.54 0.87
C TYR A 25 -9.87 9.82 1.22
N GLU A 26 -10.10 10.94 1.88
CA GLU A 26 -11.44 11.43 2.15
C GLU A 26 -11.81 12.56 1.17
N GLU A 27 -12.97 12.43 0.52
CA GLU A 27 -13.55 13.49 -0.30
C GLU A 27 -15.04 13.60 0.04
N ASN A 28 -15.51 14.82 0.31
CA ASN A 28 -16.88 15.08 0.72
C ASN A 28 -17.34 14.22 1.93
N LYS A 29 -16.44 14.03 2.90
CA LYS A 29 -16.64 13.18 4.10
C LYS A 29 -16.87 11.69 3.77
N ARG A 30 -16.54 11.24 2.58
CA ARG A 30 -16.64 9.84 2.16
C ARG A 30 -15.25 9.27 1.89
N TRP A 31 -15.06 8.03 2.29
CA TRP A 31 -13.90 7.25 1.94
C TRP A 31 -13.83 7.01 0.44
N ASN A 32 -12.65 7.15 -0.10
CA ASN A 32 -12.33 6.82 -1.49
C ASN A 32 -10.97 6.13 -1.52
N TYR A 33 -10.79 5.29 -2.53
CA TYR A 33 -9.55 4.57 -2.76
C TYR A 33 -9.15 4.64 -4.23
N LYS A 34 -7.86 4.79 -4.49
CA LYS A 34 -7.29 4.71 -5.83
C LYS A 34 -6.05 3.82 -5.81
N SER A 35 -6.02 2.85 -6.72
CA SER A 35 -4.85 2.00 -6.96
C SER A 35 -4.12 2.43 -8.22
N PHE A 36 -2.79 2.33 -8.18
CA PHE A 36 -1.89 2.53 -9.31
C PHE A 36 -1.17 1.20 -9.51
N LYS A 37 -1.57 0.49 -10.55
CA LYS A 37 -1.08 -0.85 -10.87
C LYS A 37 -0.17 -0.81 -12.08
N ALA A 38 0.98 -1.47 -12.02
CA ALA A 38 1.85 -1.71 -13.16
C ALA A 38 1.18 -2.69 -14.14
N ASN A 39 1.32 -2.44 -15.44
CA ASN A 39 0.82 -3.35 -16.47
C ASN A 39 1.77 -4.54 -16.68
N SER A 40 3.05 -4.34 -16.41
CA SER A 40 4.10 -5.36 -16.45
C SER A 40 5.13 -5.12 -15.35
N ILE A 41 5.92 -6.14 -15.03
CA ILE A 41 7.02 -6.02 -14.06
C ILE A 41 8.26 -5.49 -14.78
N CYS A 42 8.35 -4.18 -14.92
CA CYS A 42 9.50 -3.49 -15.46
C CYS A 42 9.68 -2.10 -14.82
N ARG A 43 10.85 -1.52 -14.99
CA ARG A 43 11.21 -0.23 -14.36
C ARG A 43 10.41 0.95 -14.91
N GLU A 44 10.03 0.92 -16.18
CA GLU A 44 9.23 1.94 -16.83
C GLU A 44 7.83 2.01 -16.20
N GLU A 45 7.21 0.86 -15.97
CA GLU A 45 5.90 0.76 -15.35
C GLU A 45 5.95 1.13 -13.85
N GLU A 46 7.00 0.71 -13.15
CA GLU A 46 7.26 1.14 -11.76
C GLU A 46 7.32 2.67 -11.67
N LYS A 47 8.13 3.30 -12.52
CA LYS A 47 8.26 4.75 -12.57
C LYS A 47 6.93 5.44 -12.94
N ARG A 48 6.19 4.88 -13.91
CA ARG A 48 4.88 5.39 -14.31
C ARG A 48 3.91 5.44 -13.14
N ILE A 49 3.74 4.34 -12.41
CA ILE A 49 2.79 4.30 -11.29
C ILE A 49 3.19 5.20 -10.11
N VAL A 50 4.48 5.43 -9.90
CA VAL A 50 4.96 6.39 -8.90
C VAL A 50 4.62 7.81 -9.33
N ASN A 51 4.87 8.20 -10.60
CA ASN A 51 4.52 9.51 -11.13
C ASN A 51 3.01 9.76 -11.06
N GLU A 52 2.19 8.81 -11.50
CA GLU A 52 0.73 8.92 -11.42
C GLU A 52 0.22 9.08 -9.99
N MET A 53 0.81 8.37 -9.04
CA MET A 53 0.50 8.56 -7.60
C MET A 53 0.86 9.96 -7.13
N ILE A 54 2.05 10.45 -7.49
CA ILE A 54 2.50 11.81 -7.11
C ILE A 54 1.56 12.86 -7.70
N GLU A 55 1.28 12.80 -8.98
CA GLU A 55 0.35 13.72 -9.67
C GLU A 55 -1.04 13.70 -9.03
N PHE A 56 -1.54 12.50 -8.72
CA PHE A 56 -2.82 12.34 -8.04
C PHE A 56 -2.83 13.01 -6.66
N ILE A 57 -1.80 12.79 -5.83
CA ILE A 57 -1.71 13.41 -4.50
C ILE A 57 -1.57 14.93 -4.63
N GLU A 58 -0.76 15.42 -5.56
CA GLU A 58 -0.59 16.85 -5.80
C GLU A 58 -1.89 17.52 -6.28
N SER A 59 -2.68 16.85 -7.13
CA SER A 59 -3.97 17.37 -7.61
C SER A 59 -5.02 17.52 -6.50
N ARG A 60 -4.84 16.84 -5.36
CA ARG A 60 -5.75 16.90 -4.20
C ARG A 60 -5.45 18.02 -3.22
N LYS A 61 -4.38 18.75 -3.41
CA LYS A 61 -4.02 19.89 -2.56
C LYS A 61 -4.98 21.06 -2.77
N LYS A 62 -5.41 21.68 -1.68
CA LYS A 62 -6.25 22.87 -1.75
C LYS A 62 -5.45 24.09 -2.24
N HIS A 63 -4.21 24.19 -1.81
CA HIS A 63 -3.29 25.27 -2.20
C HIS A 63 -1.95 24.67 -2.64
N LYS A 64 -1.28 25.32 -3.62
CA LYS A 64 0.03 24.87 -4.15
C LYS A 64 1.10 24.72 -3.06
N ARG A 65 1.05 25.52 -2.01
CA ARG A 65 2.00 25.49 -0.88
C ARG A 65 1.71 24.42 0.16
N ASP A 66 0.55 23.77 0.11
CA ASP A 66 0.19 22.75 1.08
C ASP A 66 1.13 21.55 0.96
N LYS A 67 1.58 21.06 2.10
CA LYS A 67 2.37 19.83 2.17
C LYS A 67 1.42 18.63 2.33
N PRO A 68 1.43 17.66 1.41
CA PRO A 68 0.64 16.44 1.60
C PRO A 68 0.99 15.76 2.92
N ARG A 69 -0.02 15.25 3.62
CA ARG A 69 0.15 14.43 4.84
C ARG A 69 -0.22 13.01 4.51
N LEU A 70 0.75 12.11 4.54
CA LEU A 70 0.56 10.69 4.24
C LEU A 70 0.64 9.88 5.54
N PHE A 71 -0.48 9.27 5.90
CA PHE A 71 -0.57 8.34 7.01
C PHE A 71 -0.19 6.95 6.49
N HIS A 72 0.71 6.31 7.20
CA HIS A 72 1.19 4.96 6.84
C HIS A 72 1.38 4.12 8.12
N TRP A 73 1.62 2.83 7.95
CA TRP A 73 1.87 1.94 9.08
C TRP A 73 3.29 1.40 9.00
N ALA A 74 4.11 1.74 10.00
CA ALA A 74 5.54 1.46 10.04
C ALA A 74 6.31 2.14 8.89
N HIS A 75 7.52 1.67 8.58
CA HIS A 75 8.46 2.40 7.71
C HIS A 75 8.45 1.97 6.24
N ALA A 76 7.66 0.95 5.87
CA ALA A 76 7.78 0.31 4.57
C ALA A 76 7.58 1.28 3.39
N GLU A 77 6.54 2.10 3.42
CA GLU A 77 6.18 2.99 2.31
C GLU A 77 7.28 4.02 2.01
N LYS A 78 7.75 4.71 3.05
CA LYS A 78 8.82 5.71 2.90
C LYS A 78 10.13 5.06 2.48
N THR A 79 10.46 3.90 3.04
CA THR A 79 11.69 3.16 2.70
C THR A 79 11.69 2.74 1.24
N ILE A 80 10.57 2.16 0.75
CA ILE A 80 10.44 1.74 -0.65
C ILE A 80 10.61 2.94 -1.58
N LEU A 81 9.92 4.06 -1.33
CA LEU A 81 10.05 5.26 -2.17
C LEU A 81 11.46 5.84 -2.14
N THR A 82 12.14 5.81 -1.00
CA THR A 82 13.54 6.26 -0.90
C THR A 82 14.49 5.34 -1.68
N MET A 83 14.25 4.03 -1.69
CA MET A 83 15.02 3.09 -2.51
C MET A 83 14.78 3.33 -4.01
N LEU A 84 13.54 3.55 -4.41
CA LEU A 84 13.19 3.89 -5.79
C LEU A 84 13.82 5.20 -6.22
N ASP A 85 13.79 6.22 -5.38
CA ASP A 85 14.39 7.52 -5.66
C ASP A 85 15.89 7.39 -6.00
N LYS A 86 16.65 6.62 -5.21
CA LYS A 86 18.05 6.31 -5.52
C LYS A 86 18.22 5.61 -6.87
N ARG A 87 17.32 4.66 -7.19
CA ARG A 87 17.31 3.92 -8.47
C ARG A 87 17.06 4.84 -9.67
N TYR A 88 16.27 5.89 -9.48
CA TYR A 88 15.91 6.88 -10.51
C TYR A 88 16.69 8.20 -10.35
N ASN A 89 17.93 8.15 -9.88
CA ASN A 89 18.84 9.30 -9.79
C ASN A 89 18.26 10.49 -8.99
N ASN A 90 17.56 10.20 -7.89
CA ASN A 90 16.93 11.16 -6.99
C ASN A 90 15.84 12.04 -7.65
N GLU A 91 15.14 11.51 -8.64
CA GLU A 91 14.08 12.23 -9.36
C GLU A 91 12.88 12.58 -8.45
N PHE A 92 12.64 11.78 -7.41
CA PHE A 92 11.52 11.95 -6.48
C PHE A 92 11.93 12.61 -5.15
N TYR A 93 13.21 12.94 -4.98
CA TYR A 93 13.79 13.42 -3.73
C TYR A 93 13.04 14.59 -3.12
N ASP A 94 12.82 15.65 -3.91
CA ASP A 94 12.14 16.86 -3.43
C ASP A 94 10.72 16.59 -2.98
N TRP A 95 9.99 15.73 -3.71
CA TRP A 95 8.64 15.36 -3.34
C TRP A 95 8.61 14.53 -2.05
N ILE A 96 9.44 13.51 -1.94
CA ILE A 96 9.52 12.64 -0.76
C ILE A 96 9.84 13.45 0.51
N ASN A 97 10.74 14.44 0.41
CA ASN A 97 11.13 15.26 1.55
C ASN A 97 10.12 16.38 1.87
N ARG A 98 9.32 16.80 0.92
CA ARG A 98 8.24 17.78 1.13
C ARG A 98 7.02 17.17 1.81
N VAL A 99 6.75 15.90 1.60
CA VAL A 99 5.63 15.18 2.20
C VAL A 99 5.81 15.05 3.70
N VAL A 100 4.73 15.26 4.46
CA VAL A 100 4.69 14.98 5.89
C VAL A 100 4.27 13.53 6.08
N TRP A 101 5.24 12.67 6.40
CA TRP A 101 5.03 11.27 6.69
C TRP A 101 4.58 11.09 8.15
N ILE A 102 3.46 10.43 8.36
CA ILE A 102 2.89 10.18 9.68
C ILE A 102 2.80 8.68 9.89
N ASP A 103 3.75 8.15 10.66
CA ASP A 103 3.81 6.73 10.99
C ASP A 103 2.86 6.42 12.16
N MET A 104 1.75 5.77 11.83
CA MET A 104 0.74 5.39 12.81
C MET A 104 1.22 4.28 13.75
N CYS A 105 2.07 3.36 13.30
CA CYS A 105 2.67 2.35 14.18
C CYS A 105 3.51 3.02 15.27
N LYS A 106 4.29 4.03 14.89
CA LYS A 106 5.10 4.80 15.84
C LYS A 106 4.24 5.53 16.88
N ILE A 107 3.09 6.08 16.47
CA ILE A 107 2.15 6.71 17.41
C ILE A 107 1.69 5.69 18.46
N PHE A 108 1.36 4.45 18.07
CA PHE A 108 0.94 3.41 19.02
C PHE A 108 2.06 2.96 19.97
N THR A 109 3.32 3.01 19.52
CA THR A 109 4.45 2.56 20.34
C THR A 109 5.03 3.66 21.23
N ASP A 110 5.07 4.90 20.76
CA ASP A 110 5.64 6.04 21.49
C ASP A 110 4.63 6.62 22.51
N GLU A 111 3.37 6.71 22.13
CA GLU A 111 2.27 7.07 23.01
C GLU A 111 1.67 5.75 23.53
N PRO A 112 1.80 5.35 24.77
CA PRO A 112 1.46 3.99 25.24
C PRO A 112 -0.02 3.64 25.02
N ILE A 113 -0.43 3.54 23.75
CA ILE A 113 -1.78 3.18 23.34
C ILE A 113 -1.93 1.66 23.41
N VAL A 114 -2.58 1.18 24.46
CA VAL A 114 -2.81 -0.25 24.67
C VAL A 114 -4.23 -0.61 24.28
N LEU A 115 -4.35 -1.63 23.41
CA LEU A 115 -5.64 -2.23 23.07
C LEU A 115 -5.76 -3.59 23.73
N LYS A 116 -6.80 -3.79 24.53
CA LYS A 116 -7.05 -5.09 25.17
C LYS A 116 -7.19 -6.19 24.12
N GLY A 117 -6.28 -7.18 24.14
CA GLY A 117 -6.26 -8.31 23.22
C GLY A 117 -5.38 -8.12 21.99
N ALA A 118 -4.67 -6.99 21.83
CA ALA A 118 -3.60 -6.84 20.86
C ALA A 118 -2.26 -7.24 21.49
N MET A 119 -1.54 -8.15 20.85
CA MET A 119 -0.24 -8.63 21.32
C MET A 119 0.94 -8.07 20.51
N LYS A 120 0.65 -7.41 19.39
CA LYS A 120 1.64 -6.84 18.45
C LYS A 120 1.13 -5.54 17.87
N PHE A 121 2.06 -4.66 17.46
CA PHE A 121 1.75 -3.36 16.84
C PHE A 121 1.75 -3.40 15.30
N ASN A 122 1.59 -4.58 14.66
CA ASN A 122 1.36 -4.60 13.22
C ASN A 122 -0.08 -4.17 12.87
N LEU A 123 -0.27 -3.62 11.66
CA LEU A 123 -1.57 -3.08 11.23
C LEU A 123 -2.71 -4.09 11.39
N LYS A 124 -2.49 -5.33 10.96
CA LYS A 124 -3.53 -6.36 10.96
C LYS A 124 -3.99 -6.73 12.38
N GLU A 125 -3.06 -6.84 13.33
CA GLU A 125 -3.38 -7.12 14.72
C GLU A 125 -4.14 -5.98 15.37
N ILE A 126 -3.66 -4.74 15.21
CA ILE A 126 -4.31 -3.54 15.77
C ILE A 126 -5.70 -3.37 15.16
N ALA A 127 -5.82 -3.39 13.84
CA ALA A 127 -7.11 -3.18 13.16
C ALA A 127 -8.11 -4.30 13.48
N ASN A 128 -7.71 -5.57 13.49
CA ASN A 128 -8.60 -6.66 13.90
C ASN A 128 -9.06 -6.52 15.35
N THR A 129 -8.19 -6.07 16.24
CA THR A 129 -8.55 -5.84 17.64
C THR A 129 -9.52 -4.67 17.77
N MET A 130 -9.27 -3.55 17.07
CA MET A 130 -10.20 -2.42 17.03
C MET A 130 -11.54 -2.80 16.40
N TYR A 131 -11.55 -3.62 15.36
CA TYR A 131 -12.78 -4.16 14.76
C TYR A 131 -13.58 -5.00 15.78
N ARG A 132 -12.93 -5.90 16.51
CA ARG A 132 -13.59 -6.72 17.55
C ARG A 132 -14.22 -5.88 18.66
N HIS A 133 -13.64 -4.72 18.96
CA HIS A 133 -14.16 -3.77 19.92
C HIS A 133 -15.16 -2.75 19.34
N GLY A 134 -15.55 -2.89 18.08
CA GLY A 134 -16.50 -1.98 17.41
C GLY A 134 -15.97 -0.55 17.20
N MET A 135 -14.65 -0.37 17.23
CA MET A 135 -13.98 0.95 17.06
C MET A 135 -13.82 1.33 15.59
N ILE A 136 -13.67 0.34 14.71
CA ILE A 136 -13.58 0.50 13.26
C ILE A 136 -14.45 -0.53 12.56
N THR A 137 -14.71 -0.35 11.25
CA THR A 137 -15.56 -1.22 10.44
C THR A 137 -14.80 -2.03 9.41
N SER A 138 -13.59 -1.63 9.04
CA SER A 138 -12.77 -2.32 8.05
C SER A 138 -12.35 -3.70 8.53
N LYS A 139 -12.43 -4.68 7.62
CA LYS A 139 -12.06 -6.07 7.86
C LYS A 139 -11.58 -6.71 6.57
N TRP A 140 -10.48 -7.48 6.64
CA TRP A 140 -10.01 -8.27 5.50
C TRP A 140 -10.96 -9.44 5.23
N GLN A 141 -11.18 -9.68 3.93
CA GLN A 141 -11.99 -10.82 3.49
C GLN A 141 -11.17 -12.12 3.55
N SER A 142 -11.84 -13.24 3.78
CA SER A 142 -11.20 -14.56 3.87
C SER A 142 -10.66 -15.07 2.53
N GLU A 143 -11.20 -14.59 1.41
CA GLU A 143 -10.78 -15.01 0.05
C GLU A 143 -9.50 -14.29 -0.43
N GLY A 144 -9.07 -13.22 0.22
CA GLY A 144 -7.89 -12.44 -0.15
C GLY A 144 -6.57 -13.05 0.32
N PRO A 145 -5.44 -12.41 0.00
CA PRO A 145 -4.15 -12.81 0.53
C PRO A 145 -4.13 -12.76 2.07
N GLU A 146 -3.52 -13.75 2.70
CA GLU A 146 -3.44 -13.79 4.17
C GLU A 146 -2.51 -12.69 4.74
N ASN A 147 -1.50 -12.30 3.97
CA ASN A 147 -0.50 -11.29 4.33
C ASN A 147 0.19 -10.72 3.08
N GLY A 148 1.06 -9.73 3.28
CA GLY A 148 1.78 -9.07 2.19
C GLY A 148 2.64 -10.03 1.35
N LEU A 149 3.27 -11.04 1.96
CA LEU A 149 4.05 -12.05 1.22
C LEU A 149 3.15 -12.87 0.30
N ALA A 150 1.98 -13.32 0.78
CA ALA A 150 0.99 -14.02 -0.03
C ALA A 150 0.50 -13.14 -1.21
N ALA A 151 0.29 -11.84 -0.97
CA ALA A 151 -0.04 -10.89 -2.03
C ALA A 151 1.05 -10.81 -3.10
N MET A 152 2.32 -10.76 -2.71
CA MET A 152 3.47 -10.75 -3.62
C MET A 152 3.56 -12.03 -4.44
N LEU A 153 3.46 -13.20 -3.81
CA LEU A 153 3.48 -14.50 -4.51
C LEU A 153 2.32 -14.63 -5.51
N ASN A 154 1.16 -14.13 -5.17
CA ASN A 154 0.01 -14.10 -6.06
C ASN A 154 0.21 -13.13 -7.23
N ALA A 155 0.86 -11.99 -7.02
CA ALA A 155 1.22 -11.07 -8.09
C ALA A 155 2.21 -11.69 -9.07
N ILE A 156 3.19 -12.49 -8.59
CA ILE A 156 4.11 -13.25 -9.46
C ILE A 156 3.32 -14.16 -10.39
N LYS A 157 2.35 -14.91 -9.87
CA LYS A 157 1.49 -15.79 -10.69
C LYS A 157 0.72 -15.00 -11.73
N TYR A 158 0.15 -13.86 -11.36
CA TYR A 158 -0.57 -12.97 -12.27
C TYR A 158 0.32 -12.51 -13.42
N TYR A 159 1.47 -11.88 -13.14
CA TYR A 159 2.33 -11.35 -14.18
C TYR A 159 2.97 -12.43 -15.05
N ARG A 160 3.40 -13.57 -14.47
CA ARG A 160 3.92 -14.72 -15.24
C ARG A 160 2.91 -15.27 -16.24
N TYR A 161 1.64 -15.31 -15.87
CA TYR A 161 0.59 -15.74 -16.81
C TYR A 161 0.52 -14.80 -18.02
N PHE A 162 0.52 -13.49 -17.82
CA PHE A 162 0.42 -12.53 -18.92
C PHE A 162 1.70 -12.41 -19.76
N LEU A 163 2.85 -12.75 -19.22
CA LEU A 163 4.12 -12.82 -19.95
C LEU A 163 4.24 -14.11 -20.80
N ASN A 164 3.48 -15.15 -20.48
CA ASN A 164 3.56 -16.43 -21.20
C ASN A 164 2.80 -16.35 -22.52
N ILE A 165 3.53 -16.49 -23.65
CA ILE A 165 2.95 -16.50 -24.99
C ILE A 165 2.03 -17.72 -25.22
N LYS A 166 2.32 -18.85 -24.56
CA LYS A 166 1.54 -20.12 -24.64
C LYS A 166 0.52 -20.25 -23.48
N ARG A 167 0.05 -19.14 -22.93
CA ARG A 167 -0.92 -19.13 -21.82
C ARG A 167 -2.24 -19.82 -22.22
N ASP A 168 -2.83 -20.59 -21.30
CA ASP A 168 -4.16 -21.14 -21.47
C ASP A 168 -5.23 -20.04 -21.30
N PRO A 169 -6.02 -19.71 -22.31
CA PRO A 169 -7.07 -18.70 -22.21
C PRO A 169 -8.13 -19.00 -21.13
N LYS A 170 -8.33 -20.28 -20.78
CA LYS A 170 -9.31 -20.70 -19.76
C LYS A 170 -8.89 -20.27 -18.35
N GLU A 171 -7.59 -20.06 -18.11
CA GLU A 171 -7.08 -19.59 -16.83
C GLU A 171 -7.17 -18.07 -16.64
N LYS A 172 -7.46 -17.31 -17.71
CA LYS A 172 -7.52 -15.85 -17.69
C LYS A 172 -8.43 -15.29 -16.59
N PRO A 173 -9.71 -15.71 -16.48
CA PRO A 173 -10.62 -15.16 -15.46
C PRO A 173 -10.13 -15.40 -14.03
N ARG A 174 -9.58 -16.60 -13.78
CA ARG A 174 -9.00 -16.96 -12.48
C ARG A 174 -7.80 -16.08 -12.14
N THR A 175 -6.96 -15.81 -13.13
CA THR A 175 -5.76 -15.00 -12.96
C THR A 175 -6.10 -13.54 -12.76
N GLU A 176 -7.07 -12.98 -13.48
CA GLU A 176 -7.58 -11.62 -13.29
C GLU A 176 -8.15 -11.43 -11.88
N LYS A 177 -8.89 -12.42 -11.37
CA LYS A 177 -9.41 -12.40 -9.98
C LYS A 177 -8.28 -12.32 -8.94
N ILE A 178 -7.11 -12.89 -9.20
CA ILE A 178 -5.96 -12.80 -8.28
C ILE A 178 -5.56 -11.34 -8.06
N MET A 179 -5.43 -10.55 -9.11
CA MET A 179 -5.04 -9.14 -8.98
C MET A 179 -6.14 -8.30 -8.31
N GLU A 180 -7.39 -8.59 -8.60
CA GLU A 180 -8.53 -7.95 -7.94
C GLU A 180 -8.49 -8.18 -6.41
N LEU A 181 -8.24 -9.41 -5.98
CA LEU A 181 -8.11 -9.76 -4.57
C LEU A 181 -6.93 -9.05 -3.89
N ILE A 182 -5.80 -8.86 -4.60
CA ILE A 182 -4.66 -8.11 -4.10
C ILE A 182 -5.01 -6.63 -3.94
N ILE A 183 -5.70 -6.03 -4.92
CA ILE A 183 -6.14 -4.64 -4.86
C ILE A 183 -7.12 -4.43 -3.70
N ASN A 184 -8.09 -5.31 -3.55
CA ASN A 184 -9.06 -5.26 -2.45
C ASN A 184 -8.38 -5.41 -1.08
N TYR A 185 -7.39 -6.29 -0.98
CA TYR A 185 -6.59 -6.43 0.25
C TYR A 185 -5.85 -5.12 0.58
N ASN A 186 -5.21 -4.50 -0.42
CA ASN A 186 -4.51 -3.22 -0.24
C ASN A 186 -5.48 -2.07 0.10
N GLU A 187 -6.70 -2.08 -0.46
CA GLU A 187 -7.74 -1.10 -0.08
C GLU A 187 -8.09 -1.22 1.41
N VAL A 188 -8.25 -2.44 1.92
CA VAL A 188 -8.54 -2.66 3.35
C VAL A 188 -7.39 -2.20 4.23
N ASP A 189 -6.13 -2.41 3.83
CA ASP A 189 -4.96 -1.87 4.54
C ASP A 189 -5.07 -0.32 4.65
N CYS A 190 -5.32 0.36 3.54
CA CYS A 190 -5.48 1.83 3.52
C CYS A 190 -6.69 2.28 4.35
N LYS A 191 -7.82 1.61 4.23
CA LYS A 191 -9.05 1.94 4.94
C LYS A 191 -8.90 1.75 6.45
N SER A 192 -8.19 0.70 6.87
CA SER A 192 -7.91 0.46 8.28
C SER A 192 -7.11 1.58 8.90
N VAL A 193 -6.04 2.06 8.23
CA VAL A 193 -5.27 3.22 8.69
C VAL A 193 -6.16 4.47 8.79
N TYR A 194 -6.98 4.73 7.77
CA TYR A 194 -7.92 5.85 7.76
C TYR A 194 -8.90 5.81 8.94
N GLU A 195 -9.55 4.67 9.18
CA GLU A 195 -10.51 4.51 10.27
C GLU A 195 -9.85 4.63 11.65
N ILE A 196 -8.63 4.09 11.82
CA ILE A 196 -7.82 4.25 13.03
C ILE A 196 -7.54 5.74 13.30
N VAL A 197 -7.09 6.48 12.28
CA VAL A 197 -6.84 7.93 12.40
C VAL A 197 -8.11 8.67 12.78
N LYS A 198 -9.25 8.35 12.16
CA LYS A 198 -10.54 8.97 12.53
C LYS A 198 -10.95 8.66 13.95
N TYR A 199 -10.81 7.42 14.37
CA TYR A 199 -11.16 7.01 15.73
C TYR A 199 -10.32 7.75 16.77
N LEU A 200 -9.00 7.79 16.60
CA LEU A 200 -8.11 8.50 17.52
C LEU A 200 -8.43 10.00 17.59
N ARG A 201 -8.65 10.66 16.46
CA ARG A 201 -9.03 12.09 16.41
C ARG A 201 -10.37 12.41 17.05
N ALA A 202 -11.29 11.45 17.11
CA ALA A 202 -12.60 11.64 17.72
C ALA A 202 -12.60 11.40 19.23
N ARG A 203 -11.54 10.78 19.78
CA ARG A 203 -11.46 10.38 21.19
C ARG A 203 -10.36 11.10 21.96
N HIS A 204 -9.45 11.76 21.27
CA HIS A 204 -8.32 12.55 21.79
C HIS A 204 -8.27 13.91 21.09
#